data_0ebeb381460c18ff132c88e63f7d9f16
#
_entry.id   0ebeb381460c18ff132c88e63f7d9f16
#
_cell.length_a   1.000
_cell.length_b   1.000
_cell.length_c   1.000
_cell.angle_alpha   90.00
_cell.angle_beta   90.00
_cell.angle_gamma   90.00
#
_symmetry.space_group_name_H-M   'P 1'
#
loop_
_entity.id
_entity.type
_entity.pdbx_description
1 polymer ?
#
loop_
_entity_poly.entity_id
_entity_poly.type
_entity_poly.pdbx_seq_one_letter_code
_entity_poly.pdbx_strand_id
1 'polypeptide(L)'
;MGKKCVAWVLALVLALCGCSAGGGNSVPAGESAHSSAVEAAAQPTASPAPEPAPATVEGEVARASKSAFELRLEDGSVLTVVLTDETQVTGDPLLDGCRATVTYEEAGRVGDTVTALTVEITVPESRTQAEKLLSSMTLEEKVGQLFFVRVPAEEAAQAVAQYHFGGYILFGRDFQDKTREQVRADIQSYQDSAKVPLLLGVDEEGGTVVRASANPDICDEPYWSPRRLYEAGGLDLALSVERDKIRTLQGLGLNVNFAPVCDITQQEGAFLYDRSLGQDARTTAGYVGKVVSLYGEEGMGCVLKHFPGYGNNPDTHTGIAVDERPYEAFQREDFLPFEAGIQAGAGCVLVSHNIVTCRDGEAPASLSPEWHRVLREELGFTGCIITDDLVMDAIQEYCDASSAAVQAVQAGNDLLCCSDYETQYPAVLAAVESGELSEERIEESALRVLRWKEELGLL
;
A
#
# COMPACT_ATOMS: atom_id res chain seq x y z
N MET A 1 8.72 -9.82 -51.63
CA MET A 1 10.08 -9.42 -52.01
C MET A 1 10.56 -8.46 -50.95
N GLY A 2 11.55 -8.65 -50.11
CA GLY A 2 12.55 -9.65 -49.94
C GLY A 2 13.06 -9.59 -48.51
N LYS A 3 13.31 -10.74 -47.96
CA LYS A 3 13.91 -11.01 -46.63
C LYS A 3 15.33 -10.45 -46.54
N LYS A 4 15.74 -9.95 -45.36
CA LYS A 4 17.13 -10.14 -44.89
C LYS A 4 17.14 -10.28 -43.36
N CYS A 5 17.39 -11.50 -42.90
CA CYS A 5 17.92 -11.87 -41.62
C CYS A 5 19.35 -11.41 -41.47
N VAL A 6 19.76 -10.93 -40.31
CA VAL A 6 21.17 -10.95 -39.88
C VAL A 6 21.20 -11.43 -38.41
N ALA A 7 21.76 -12.61 -38.27
CA ALA A 7 22.18 -13.19 -36.96
C ALA A 7 23.63 -12.80 -36.71
N TRP A 8 24.01 -12.51 -35.44
CA TRP A 8 25.40 -12.52 -34.92
C TRP A 8 25.37 -13.02 -33.48
N VAL A 9 25.69 -14.29 -33.30
CA VAL A 9 26.91 -14.97 -32.88
C VAL A 9 27.47 -14.52 -31.51
N LEU A 10 27.34 -15.49 -30.56
CA LEU A 10 28.06 -15.63 -29.28
C LEU A 10 29.58 -15.53 -29.47
N ALA A 11 30.28 -14.90 -28.53
CA ALA A 11 31.69 -15.15 -28.30
C ALA A 11 31.96 -15.32 -26.80
N LEU A 12 32.21 -16.55 -26.43
CA LEU A 12 32.75 -17.05 -25.17
C LEU A 12 34.26 -16.80 -25.21
N VAL A 13 34.86 -16.21 -24.15
CA VAL A 13 36.32 -16.20 -23.95
C VAL A 13 36.62 -16.79 -22.60
N LEU A 14 37.08 -18.04 -22.62
CA LEU A 14 37.86 -18.71 -21.60
C LEU A 14 39.32 -18.29 -21.77
N ALA A 15 39.99 -17.91 -20.71
CA ALA A 15 41.44 -17.82 -20.66
C ALA A 15 41.96 -18.70 -19.51
N LEU A 16 42.59 -19.75 -19.92
CA LEU A 16 43.32 -20.73 -19.11
C LEU A 16 44.79 -20.33 -18.97
N CYS A 17 45.34 -20.67 -17.82
CA CYS A 17 46.71 -21.18 -17.54
C CYS A 17 47.96 -20.47 -18.04
N GLY A 18 48.86 -20.32 -17.13
CA GLY A 18 50.31 -20.22 -17.38
C GLY A 18 51.13 -20.75 -16.23
N CYS A 19 51.41 -22.06 -16.25
CA CYS A 19 52.50 -22.67 -15.50
C CYS A 19 53.84 -22.34 -16.16
N SER A 20 54.87 -22.10 -15.39
CA SER A 20 56.24 -22.32 -15.85
C SER A 20 57.11 -22.82 -14.72
N ALA A 21 57.74 -23.95 -15.02
CA ALA A 21 58.68 -24.71 -14.19
C ALA A 21 60.14 -24.37 -14.57
N GLY A 22 61.03 -24.68 -13.70
CA GLY A 22 62.45 -24.85 -13.97
C GLY A 22 63.25 -24.74 -12.66
N GLY A 23 63.83 -25.74 -12.16
CA GLY A 23 64.86 -26.69 -12.45
C GLY A 23 66.01 -26.38 -11.53
N GLY A 24 66.59 -27.25 -10.83
CA GLY A 24 67.14 -28.52 -10.92
C GLY A 24 68.35 -28.67 -10.01
N ASN A 25 68.66 -29.94 -9.67
CA ASN A 25 69.91 -30.52 -9.20
C ASN A 25 70.28 -30.43 -7.71
N SER A 26 70.47 -31.51 -7.07
CA SER A 26 71.19 -32.76 -7.10
C SER A 26 71.67 -33.12 -5.70
N VAL A 27 71.53 -34.39 -5.38
CA VAL A 27 71.98 -35.13 -4.17
C VAL A 27 73.51 -35.25 -4.17
N PRO A 28 74.20 -35.54 -3.03
CA PRO A 28 74.28 -36.88 -2.59
C PRO A 28 74.34 -37.18 -1.05
N ALA A 29 74.20 -38.42 -0.80
CA ALA A 29 74.13 -39.21 0.40
C ALA A 29 75.34 -39.08 1.38
N GLY A 30 75.03 -39.47 2.63
CA GLY A 30 76.06 -39.78 3.63
C GLY A 30 75.44 -40.16 4.97
N GLU A 31 75.31 -41.42 5.18
CA GLU A 31 75.28 -42.35 6.26
C GLU A 31 75.42 -41.87 7.73
N SER A 32 74.65 -42.56 8.55
CA SER A 32 75.02 -43.32 9.75
C SER A 32 74.61 -42.82 11.13
N ALA A 33 73.68 -43.49 11.66
CA ALA A 33 73.50 -44.08 13.01
C ALA A 33 73.97 -43.25 14.25
N HIS A 34 73.07 -43.05 15.16
CA HIS A 34 73.02 -43.78 16.47
C HIS A 34 71.74 -43.39 17.25
N SER A 35 71.22 -44.50 17.80
CA SER A 35 70.17 -44.69 18.80
C SER A 35 70.32 -43.75 20.01
N SER A 36 69.25 -43.12 20.46
CA SER A 36 68.94 -42.92 21.85
C SER A 36 67.45 -42.65 22.01
N ALA A 37 66.76 -43.62 22.61
CA ALA A 37 65.38 -43.48 23.05
C ALA A 37 65.28 -42.40 24.16
N VAL A 38 64.43 -41.40 23.91
CA VAL A 38 63.95 -40.49 24.95
C VAL A 38 62.41 -40.58 24.90
N GLU A 39 61.91 -41.05 25.98
CA GLU A 39 60.51 -41.19 26.33
C GLU A 39 59.81 -39.80 26.18
N ALA A 40 58.96 -39.64 25.14
CA ALA A 40 58.17 -38.44 24.98
C ALA A 40 56.91 -38.58 25.84
N ALA A 41 56.89 -37.82 26.92
CA ALA A 41 55.69 -37.59 27.70
C ALA A 41 54.54 -37.09 26.83
N ALA A 42 53.42 -37.78 26.82
CA ALA A 42 52.20 -37.36 26.18
C ALA A 42 51.71 -36.02 26.79
N GLN A 43 51.71 -34.99 25.98
CA GLN A 43 51.00 -33.74 26.34
C GLN A 43 49.49 -34.06 26.37
N PRO A 44 48.73 -33.59 27.39
CA PRO A 44 47.29 -33.71 27.37
C PRO A 44 46.73 -32.90 26.21
N THR A 45 46.03 -33.57 25.30
CA THR A 45 45.18 -32.91 24.29
C THR A 45 44.19 -32.03 25.02
N ALA A 46 44.30 -30.71 24.85
CA ALA A 46 43.33 -29.78 25.34
C ALA A 46 41.95 -30.18 24.76
N SER A 47 40.99 -30.39 25.64
CA SER A 47 39.57 -30.53 25.26
C SER A 47 39.16 -29.32 24.47
N PRO A 48 38.43 -29.43 23.36
CA PRO A 48 37.93 -28.25 22.64
C PRO A 48 37.15 -27.38 23.62
N ALA A 49 37.38 -26.10 23.55
CA ALA A 49 36.60 -25.12 24.33
C ALA A 49 35.10 -25.35 23.99
N PRO A 50 34.20 -25.25 24.98
CA PRO A 50 32.78 -25.38 24.71
C PRO A 50 32.39 -24.30 23.67
N GLU A 51 31.65 -24.70 22.64
CA GLU A 51 31.08 -23.79 21.68
C GLU A 51 30.22 -22.74 22.44
N PRO A 52 30.28 -21.47 22.08
CA PRO A 52 29.45 -20.46 22.71
C PRO A 52 27.97 -20.84 22.57
N ALA A 53 27.21 -20.71 23.64
CA ALA A 53 25.78 -20.98 23.60
C ALA A 53 25.09 -20.01 22.61
N PRO A 54 24.03 -20.46 21.92
CA PRO A 54 23.27 -19.57 21.03
C PRO A 54 22.78 -18.32 21.74
N ALA A 55 22.79 -17.20 21.05
CA ALA A 55 22.24 -15.94 21.56
C ALA A 55 20.72 -15.90 21.31
N THR A 56 19.99 -15.26 22.23
CA THR A 56 18.54 -15.08 22.11
C THR A 56 18.22 -13.61 22.26
N VAL A 57 17.37 -13.09 21.38
CA VAL A 57 16.88 -11.70 21.38
C VAL A 57 15.37 -11.69 21.21
N GLU A 58 14.73 -10.66 21.75
CA GLU A 58 13.29 -10.45 21.65
C GLU A 58 13.03 -9.04 21.12
N GLY A 59 12.01 -8.92 20.25
CA GLY A 59 11.65 -7.63 19.67
C GLY A 59 10.32 -7.68 18.93
N GLU A 60 9.96 -6.55 18.32
CA GLU A 60 8.79 -6.40 17.48
C GLU A 60 9.15 -6.73 16.03
N VAL A 61 8.31 -7.54 15.39
CA VAL A 61 8.45 -7.92 13.98
C VAL A 61 7.99 -6.78 13.08
N ALA A 62 8.80 -6.46 12.08
CA ALA A 62 8.45 -5.56 10.99
C ALA A 62 8.92 -6.13 9.65
N ARG A 63 8.24 -5.77 8.58
CA ARG A 63 8.55 -6.20 7.19
C ARG A 63 8.69 -7.73 7.07
N ALA A 64 7.71 -8.43 7.62
CA ALA A 64 7.69 -9.89 7.60
C ALA A 64 7.55 -10.43 6.18
N SER A 65 8.36 -11.43 5.84
CA SER A 65 8.29 -12.21 4.60
C SER A 65 8.53 -13.68 4.90
N LYS A 66 8.32 -14.57 3.91
CA LYS A 66 8.55 -16.01 4.07
C LYS A 66 10.02 -16.38 4.37
N SER A 67 10.97 -15.50 4.01
CA SER A 67 12.41 -15.80 4.13
C SER A 67 13.17 -14.88 5.08
N ALA A 68 12.57 -13.76 5.52
CA ALA A 68 13.22 -12.81 6.43
C ALA A 68 12.20 -11.85 7.05
N PHE A 69 12.59 -11.22 8.16
CA PHE A 69 11.88 -10.09 8.76
C PHE A 69 12.85 -9.17 9.50
N GLU A 70 12.42 -7.94 9.78
CA GLU A 70 13.14 -7.03 10.67
C GLU A 70 12.63 -7.24 12.10
N LEU A 71 13.56 -7.35 13.06
CA LEU A 71 13.26 -7.42 14.50
C LEU A 71 13.72 -6.11 15.15
N ARG A 72 12.79 -5.30 15.62
CA ARG A 72 13.06 -4.07 16.39
C ARG A 72 13.23 -4.42 17.85
N LEU A 73 14.42 -4.19 18.38
CA LEU A 73 14.73 -4.44 19.78
C LEU A 73 14.30 -3.27 20.67
N GLU A 74 14.20 -3.50 21.98
CA GLU A 74 13.77 -2.46 22.96
C GLU A 74 14.72 -1.26 23.03
N ASP A 75 15.99 -1.43 22.65
CA ASP A 75 16.99 -0.34 22.60
C ASP A 75 16.89 0.51 21.33
N GLY A 76 15.95 0.21 20.45
CA GLY A 76 15.74 0.87 19.16
C GLY A 76 16.61 0.37 18.03
N SER A 77 17.49 -0.63 18.26
CA SER A 77 18.24 -1.28 17.18
C SER A 77 17.36 -2.22 16.37
N VAL A 78 17.74 -2.47 15.13
CA VAL A 78 17.01 -3.34 14.20
C VAL A 78 17.93 -4.46 13.75
N LEU A 79 17.47 -5.71 13.87
CA LEU A 79 18.12 -6.88 13.31
C LEU A 79 17.33 -7.38 12.09
N THR A 80 18.04 -7.71 11.03
CA THR A 80 17.46 -8.48 9.92
C THR A 80 17.59 -9.96 10.24
N VAL A 81 16.47 -10.65 10.41
CA VAL A 81 16.39 -12.06 10.72
C VAL A 81 16.11 -12.85 9.45
N VAL A 82 17.00 -13.73 9.07
CA VAL A 82 16.87 -14.60 7.90
C VAL A 82 16.33 -15.96 8.35
N LEU A 83 15.32 -16.44 7.63
CA LEU A 83 14.71 -17.76 7.80
C LEU A 83 15.24 -18.71 6.73
N THR A 84 15.57 -19.93 7.13
CA THR A 84 16.00 -21.02 6.24
C THR A 84 15.11 -22.23 6.43
N ASP A 85 15.24 -23.24 5.57
CA ASP A 85 14.50 -24.50 5.70
C ASP A 85 14.82 -25.26 7.01
N GLU A 86 15.91 -24.90 7.70
CA GLU A 86 16.33 -25.46 8.98
C GLU A 86 15.81 -24.65 10.18
N THR A 87 15.29 -23.43 9.95
CA THR A 87 14.75 -22.58 11.02
C THR A 87 13.45 -23.19 11.57
N GLN A 88 13.41 -23.41 12.87
CA GLN A 88 12.18 -23.86 13.54
C GLN A 88 11.34 -22.62 13.93
N VAL A 89 10.20 -22.45 13.30
CA VAL A 89 9.23 -21.38 13.60
C VAL A 89 8.07 -22.00 14.38
N THR A 90 7.78 -21.43 15.55
CA THR A 90 6.70 -21.87 16.45
C THR A 90 5.87 -20.69 16.93
N GLY A 91 4.66 -20.98 17.40
CA GLY A 91 3.73 -19.96 17.91
C GLY A 91 2.73 -19.49 16.86
N ASP A 92 2.41 -18.18 16.90
CA ASP A 92 1.45 -17.53 16.00
C ASP A 92 2.04 -17.30 14.59
N PRO A 93 1.22 -16.98 13.58
CA PRO A 93 1.71 -16.56 12.27
C PRO A 93 2.67 -15.37 12.35
N LEU A 94 3.74 -15.40 11.53
CA LEU A 94 4.70 -14.30 11.42
C LEU A 94 4.08 -13.13 10.67
N LEU A 95 3.69 -12.09 11.39
CA LEU A 95 3.08 -10.87 10.87
C LEU A 95 3.76 -9.64 11.47
N ASP A 96 3.69 -8.52 10.77
CA ASP A 96 4.15 -7.24 11.29
C ASP A 96 3.41 -6.86 12.58
N GLY A 97 4.15 -6.34 13.56
CA GLY A 97 3.61 -5.98 14.88
C GLY A 97 3.52 -7.14 15.89
N CYS A 98 3.84 -8.39 15.49
CA CYS A 98 4.04 -9.50 16.43
C CYS A 98 5.32 -9.28 17.25
N ARG A 99 5.43 -9.94 18.42
CA ARG A 99 6.72 -10.11 19.11
C ARG A 99 7.34 -11.44 18.68
N ALA A 100 8.64 -11.43 18.46
CA ALA A 100 9.38 -12.67 18.20
C ALA A 100 10.56 -12.79 19.13
N THR A 101 10.75 -14.01 19.65
CA THR A 101 11.96 -14.44 20.35
C THR A 101 12.81 -15.23 19.36
N VAL A 102 13.96 -14.69 18.97
CA VAL A 102 14.85 -15.25 17.97
C VAL A 102 16.10 -15.81 18.63
N THR A 103 16.39 -17.09 18.38
CA THR A 103 17.64 -17.74 18.79
C THR A 103 18.53 -17.94 17.57
N TYR A 104 19.79 -17.54 17.67
CA TYR A 104 20.78 -17.64 16.58
C TYR A 104 22.18 -17.88 17.13
N GLU A 105 23.11 -18.36 16.27
CA GLU A 105 24.53 -18.46 16.63
C GLU A 105 25.23 -17.13 16.40
N GLU A 106 25.86 -16.58 17.45
CA GLU A 106 26.58 -15.30 17.37
C GLU A 106 27.73 -15.35 16.36
N ALA A 107 28.33 -16.53 16.18
CA ALA A 107 29.39 -16.76 15.17
C ALA A 107 28.89 -16.60 13.72
N GLY A 108 27.57 -16.71 13.48
CA GLY A 108 26.93 -16.53 12.17
C GLY A 108 26.40 -15.12 11.91
N ARG A 109 26.55 -14.19 12.86
CA ARG A 109 26.08 -12.80 12.70
C ARG A 109 26.96 -12.02 11.74
N VAL A 110 26.34 -11.34 10.78
CA VAL A 110 27.01 -10.46 9.80
C VAL A 110 26.41 -9.05 9.91
N GLY A 111 27.07 -8.17 10.62
CA GLY A 111 26.54 -6.83 10.92
C GLY A 111 25.24 -6.92 11.72
N ASP A 112 24.17 -6.37 11.18
CA ASP A 112 22.84 -6.42 11.79
C ASP A 112 21.96 -7.56 11.22
N THR A 113 22.56 -8.54 10.54
CA THR A 113 21.87 -9.70 9.97
C THR A 113 22.23 -10.95 10.73
N VAL A 114 21.22 -11.75 11.12
CA VAL A 114 21.34 -13.04 11.78
C VAL A 114 20.54 -14.12 11.06
N THR A 115 21.04 -15.37 11.04
CA THR A 115 20.25 -16.52 10.58
C THR A 115 19.64 -17.19 11.81
N ALA A 116 18.32 -17.28 11.85
CA ALA A 116 17.61 -17.83 12.99
C ALA A 116 17.72 -19.36 13.02
N LEU A 117 17.99 -19.91 14.21
CA LEU A 117 17.84 -21.32 14.54
C LEU A 117 16.39 -21.60 14.92
N THR A 118 15.85 -20.80 15.83
CA THR A 118 14.45 -20.87 16.24
C THR A 118 13.83 -19.48 16.27
N VAL A 119 12.56 -19.38 15.94
CA VAL A 119 11.73 -18.20 16.08
C VAL A 119 10.46 -18.62 16.80
N GLU A 120 10.24 -18.10 18.00
CA GLU A 120 8.98 -18.24 18.71
C GLU A 120 8.21 -16.94 18.57
N ILE A 121 7.04 -17.00 17.94
CA ILE A 121 6.20 -15.83 17.66
C ILE A 121 5.10 -15.79 18.70
N THR A 122 4.99 -14.64 19.37
CA THR A 122 3.90 -14.33 20.26
C THR A 122 3.20 -13.09 19.81
N VAL A 123 1.91 -13.17 19.66
CA VAL A 123 1.11 -11.97 19.44
C VAL A 123 0.95 -11.30 20.81
N PRO A 124 1.28 -9.99 20.94
CA PRO A 124 1.03 -9.28 22.18
C PRO A 124 -0.42 -9.46 22.62
N GLU A 125 -0.67 -9.60 23.92
CA GLU A 125 -2.05 -9.64 24.46
C GLU A 125 -2.85 -8.39 24.09
N SER A 126 -2.19 -7.32 23.63
CA SER A 126 -2.75 -6.10 23.07
C SER A 126 -2.91 -6.18 21.54
N ARG A 127 -3.54 -7.23 20.97
CA ARG A 127 -4.02 -7.15 19.58
C ARG A 127 -4.96 -5.97 19.45
N THR A 128 -4.76 -5.17 18.39
CA THR A 128 -5.73 -4.11 18.04
C THR A 128 -7.10 -4.73 17.74
N GLN A 129 -8.16 -3.94 17.78
CA GLN A 129 -9.49 -4.45 17.41
C GLN A 129 -9.50 -4.96 15.96
N ALA A 130 -8.79 -4.26 15.06
CA ALA A 130 -8.62 -4.67 13.66
C ALA A 130 -8.02 -6.08 13.54
N GLU A 131 -6.95 -6.38 14.27
CA GLU A 131 -6.29 -7.70 14.21
C GLU A 131 -7.17 -8.83 14.80
N LYS A 132 -7.88 -8.55 15.89
CA LYS A 132 -8.83 -9.50 16.48
C LYS A 132 -9.98 -9.79 15.51
N LEU A 133 -10.50 -8.77 14.85
CA LEU A 133 -11.58 -8.89 13.91
C LEU A 133 -11.13 -9.71 12.69
N LEU A 134 -10.00 -9.35 12.07
CA LEU A 134 -9.42 -10.08 10.93
C LEU A 134 -9.28 -11.57 11.19
N SER A 135 -8.76 -11.94 12.37
CA SER A 135 -8.56 -13.35 12.74
C SER A 135 -9.86 -14.17 12.86
N SER A 136 -11.01 -13.51 12.97
CA SER A 136 -12.33 -14.13 13.06
C SER A 136 -13.11 -14.15 11.75
N MET A 137 -12.57 -13.52 10.68
CA MET A 137 -13.23 -13.37 9.39
C MET A 137 -13.04 -14.58 8.50
N THR A 138 -14.08 -14.93 7.72
CA THR A 138 -13.94 -15.89 6.62
C THR A 138 -13.23 -15.25 5.43
N LEU A 139 -12.84 -16.06 4.44
CA LEU A 139 -12.21 -15.55 3.22
C LEU A 139 -13.13 -14.57 2.48
N GLU A 140 -14.41 -14.90 2.37
CA GLU A 140 -15.43 -14.06 1.72
C GLU A 140 -15.55 -12.70 2.43
N GLU A 141 -15.53 -12.70 3.75
CA GLU A 141 -15.57 -11.47 4.55
C GLU A 141 -14.31 -10.63 4.38
N LYS A 142 -13.12 -11.26 4.34
CA LYS A 142 -11.84 -10.59 4.07
C LYS A 142 -11.83 -9.97 2.66
N VAL A 143 -12.23 -10.73 1.63
CA VAL A 143 -12.36 -10.24 0.25
C VAL A 143 -13.34 -9.07 0.17
N GLY A 144 -14.49 -9.17 0.85
CA GLY A 144 -15.49 -8.09 0.90
C GLY A 144 -14.93 -6.76 1.41
N GLN A 145 -14.00 -6.79 2.40
CA GLN A 145 -13.38 -5.58 2.92
C GLN A 145 -12.56 -4.80 1.89
N LEU A 146 -12.10 -5.45 0.82
CA LEU A 146 -11.35 -4.80 -0.25
C LEU A 146 -12.25 -4.00 -1.21
N PHE A 147 -13.57 -4.11 -1.11
CA PHE A 147 -14.50 -3.47 -2.03
C PHE A 147 -15.09 -2.18 -1.43
N PHE A 148 -14.82 -1.05 -2.09
CA PHE A 148 -15.41 0.25 -1.82
C PHE A 148 -16.43 0.55 -2.94
N VAL A 149 -17.67 0.14 -2.74
CA VAL A 149 -18.65 -0.01 -3.81
C VAL A 149 -19.51 1.25 -3.96
N ARG A 150 -19.78 1.65 -5.21
CA ARG A 150 -20.83 2.63 -5.47
C ARG A 150 -22.16 2.08 -4.97
N VAL A 151 -22.85 2.84 -4.12
CA VAL A 151 -24.16 2.40 -3.56
C VAL A 151 -25.06 1.85 -4.66
N PRO A 152 -25.50 0.58 -4.59
CA PRO A 152 -26.46 0.04 -5.53
C PRO A 152 -27.76 0.84 -5.52
N ALA A 153 -28.43 0.95 -6.68
CA ALA A 153 -29.68 1.71 -6.78
C ALA A 153 -30.83 1.03 -6.02
N GLU A 154 -30.76 -0.29 -5.91
CA GLU A 154 -31.74 -1.13 -5.22
C GLU A 154 -30.98 -2.08 -4.29
N GLU A 155 -31.62 -2.54 -3.23
CA GLU A 155 -31.13 -3.58 -2.31
C GLU A 155 -29.75 -3.29 -1.65
N ALA A 156 -29.35 -2.01 -1.52
CA ALA A 156 -28.01 -1.64 -0.99
C ALA A 156 -27.73 -2.25 0.40
N ALA A 157 -28.70 -2.25 1.32
CA ALA A 157 -28.57 -2.88 2.63
C ALA A 157 -28.38 -4.41 2.55
N GLN A 158 -29.08 -5.06 1.61
CA GLN A 158 -28.97 -6.50 1.39
C GLN A 158 -27.61 -6.86 0.77
N ALA A 159 -27.12 -6.05 -0.18
CA ALA A 159 -25.79 -6.25 -0.80
C ALA A 159 -24.67 -6.18 0.25
N VAL A 160 -24.71 -5.22 1.18
CA VAL A 160 -23.76 -5.15 2.31
C VAL A 160 -23.79 -6.43 3.15
N ALA A 161 -24.96 -6.91 3.51
CA ALA A 161 -25.11 -8.10 4.33
C ALA A 161 -24.59 -9.37 3.62
N GLN A 162 -24.69 -9.40 2.28
CA GLN A 162 -24.28 -10.54 1.46
C GLN A 162 -22.78 -10.56 1.15
N TYR A 163 -22.22 -9.41 0.76
CA TYR A 163 -20.86 -9.31 0.23
C TYR A 163 -19.83 -8.76 1.25
N HIS A 164 -20.29 -8.26 2.39
CA HIS A 164 -19.45 -7.75 3.48
C HIS A 164 -18.49 -6.63 3.04
N PHE A 165 -18.92 -5.70 2.20
CA PHE A 165 -18.11 -4.63 1.64
C PHE A 165 -17.34 -3.82 2.69
N GLY A 166 -16.14 -3.37 2.32
CA GLY A 166 -15.31 -2.46 3.11
C GLY A 166 -15.94 -1.08 3.24
N GLY A 167 -16.63 -0.63 2.20
CA GLY A 167 -17.27 0.68 2.21
C GLY A 167 -18.24 0.91 1.05
N TYR A 168 -18.99 2.00 1.17
CA TYR A 168 -19.82 2.55 0.11
C TYR A 168 -19.41 3.97 -0.26
N ILE A 169 -19.35 4.28 -1.57
CA ILE A 169 -19.23 5.64 -2.09
C ILE A 169 -20.60 6.13 -2.60
N LEU A 170 -21.02 7.28 -2.10
CA LEU A 170 -22.27 7.92 -2.45
C LEU A 170 -22.09 8.94 -3.57
N PHE A 171 -23.00 8.97 -4.54
CA PHE A 171 -22.99 9.88 -5.66
C PHE A 171 -24.18 10.86 -5.59
N GLY A 172 -24.24 11.83 -6.49
CA GLY A 172 -25.30 12.85 -6.51
C GLY A 172 -26.72 12.28 -6.44
N ARG A 173 -26.99 11.14 -7.10
CA ARG A 173 -28.31 10.47 -7.07
C ARG A 173 -28.73 10.03 -5.66
N ASP A 174 -27.75 9.76 -4.79
CA ASP A 174 -28.04 9.23 -3.43
C ASP A 174 -28.46 10.34 -2.48
N PHE A 175 -28.24 11.60 -2.87
CA PHE A 175 -28.65 12.82 -2.16
C PHE A 175 -29.82 13.56 -2.84
N GLN A 176 -30.00 13.38 -4.16
CA GLN A 176 -30.95 14.11 -4.95
C GLN A 176 -32.40 13.93 -4.42
N ASP A 177 -33.14 15.04 -4.30
CA ASP A 177 -34.53 15.09 -3.87
C ASP A 177 -34.81 14.44 -2.49
N LYS A 178 -33.79 14.40 -1.62
CA LYS A 178 -33.86 13.86 -0.25
C LYS A 178 -33.58 14.92 0.80
N THR A 179 -34.30 14.89 1.91
CA THR A 179 -33.95 15.68 3.09
C THR A 179 -32.73 15.08 3.80
N ARG A 180 -32.11 15.86 4.68
CA ARG A 180 -31.02 15.39 5.55
C ARG A 180 -31.39 14.14 6.34
N GLU A 181 -32.62 14.09 6.86
CA GLU A 181 -33.12 12.96 7.64
C GLU A 181 -33.26 11.69 6.79
N GLN A 182 -33.69 11.83 5.53
CA GLN A 182 -33.81 10.69 4.60
C GLN A 182 -32.43 10.14 4.24
N VAL A 183 -31.47 11.02 3.90
CA VAL A 183 -30.08 10.59 3.63
C VAL A 183 -29.47 9.89 4.84
N ARG A 184 -29.68 10.43 6.05
CA ARG A 184 -29.20 9.78 7.29
C ARG A 184 -29.85 8.42 7.53
N ALA A 185 -31.14 8.29 7.25
CA ALA A 185 -31.84 7.03 7.41
C ALA A 185 -31.32 5.97 6.44
N ASP A 186 -31.06 6.34 5.18
CA ASP A 186 -30.46 5.45 4.19
C ASP A 186 -29.06 4.99 4.65
N ILE A 187 -28.19 5.92 5.00
CA ILE A 187 -26.85 5.66 5.50
C ILE A 187 -26.88 4.76 6.73
N GLN A 188 -27.78 5.02 7.68
CA GLN A 188 -27.92 4.20 8.88
C GLN A 188 -28.38 2.78 8.53
N SER A 189 -29.26 2.62 7.53
CA SER A 189 -29.71 1.29 7.09
C SER A 189 -28.55 0.46 6.51
N TYR A 190 -27.60 1.09 5.84
CA TYR A 190 -26.38 0.41 5.34
C TYR A 190 -25.49 -0.04 6.49
N GLN A 191 -25.25 0.86 7.47
CA GLN A 191 -24.45 0.53 8.66
C GLN A 191 -25.08 -0.58 9.50
N ASP A 192 -26.41 -0.53 9.72
CA ASP A 192 -27.13 -1.53 10.50
C ASP A 192 -27.10 -2.92 9.86
N SER A 193 -26.94 -3.00 8.54
CA SER A 193 -26.86 -4.24 7.78
C SER A 193 -25.43 -4.80 7.68
N ALA A 194 -24.44 -4.01 8.01
CA ALA A 194 -23.03 -4.37 7.91
C ALA A 194 -22.58 -5.16 9.14
N LYS A 195 -21.91 -6.30 8.93
CA LYS A 195 -21.25 -7.06 10.01
C LYS A 195 -20.03 -6.30 10.57
N VAL A 196 -19.30 -5.63 9.70
CA VAL A 196 -18.17 -4.74 10.02
C VAL A 196 -18.58 -3.34 9.59
N PRO A 197 -18.48 -2.30 10.44
CA PRO A 197 -18.86 -0.95 10.08
C PRO A 197 -18.25 -0.49 8.75
N LEU A 198 -19.06 0.18 7.93
CA LEU A 198 -18.64 0.62 6.59
C LEU A 198 -17.83 1.91 6.65
N LEU A 199 -16.84 2.01 5.77
CA LEU A 199 -16.36 3.29 5.28
C LEU A 199 -17.47 3.88 4.38
N LEU A 200 -17.92 5.09 4.67
CA LEU A 200 -18.99 5.76 3.94
C LEU A 200 -18.45 7.04 3.33
N GLY A 201 -18.17 6.97 2.04
CA GLY A 201 -17.45 7.98 1.30
C GLY A 201 -18.31 8.81 0.34
N VAL A 202 -17.79 9.95 -0.03
CA VAL A 202 -18.37 10.85 -1.03
C VAL A 202 -17.28 11.68 -1.69
N ASP A 203 -17.47 12.07 -2.97
CA ASP A 203 -16.65 13.09 -3.64
C ASP A 203 -17.23 14.48 -3.38
N GLU A 204 -16.88 15.10 -2.26
CA GLU A 204 -17.25 16.47 -1.97
C GLU A 204 -16.01 17.37 -2.03
N GLU A 205 -15.45 17.54 -3.24
CA GLU A 205 -14.27 18.39 -3.47
C GLU A 205 -14.61 19.87 -3.34
N GLY A 206 -15.77 20.23 -3.82
CA GLY A 206 -16.21 21.61 -4.10
C GLY A 206 -16.11 21.95 -5.60
N GLY A 207 -16.75 23.06 -5.99
CA GLY A 207 -16.79 23.52 -7.38
C GLY A 207 -17.57 22.59 -8.30
N THR A 208 -16.91 21.99 -9.28
CA THR A 208 -17.54 21.10 -10.26
C THR A 208 -17.80 19.69 -9.72
N VAL A 209 -17.17 19.32 -8.61
CA VAL A 209 -17.31 17.99 -7.99
C VAL A 209 -17.92 18.14 -6.59
N VAL A 210 -19.23 18.18 -6.57
CA VAL A 210 -20.07 18.22 -5.38
C VAL A 210 -21.17 17.17 -5.51
N ARG A 211 -21.57 16.55 -4.39
CA ARG A 211 -22.61 15.53 -4.37
C ARG A 211 -23.67 15.88 -3.34
N ALA A 212 -23.29 15.98 -2.08
CA ALA A 212 -24.18 16.33 -0.99
C ALA A 212 -24.61 17.79 -1.03
N SER A 213 -23.66 18.71 -1.20
CA SER A 213 -23.95 20.14 -1.21
C SER A 213 -24.66 20.65 -2.46
N ALA A 214 -24.74 19.82 -3.52
CA ALA A 214 -25.58 20.14 -4.68
C ALA A 214 -27.09 20.11 -4.37
N ASN A 215 -27.48 19.48 -3.26
CA ASN A 215 -28.86 19.41 -2.82
C ASN A 215 -29.18 20.59 -1.88
N PRO A 216 -30.15 21.48 -2.24
CA PRO A 216 -30.51 22.66 -1.42
C PRO A 216 -31.16 22.29 -0.06
N ASP A 217 -31.69 21.08 0.12
CA ASP A 217 -32.17 20.61 1.42
C ASP A 217 -31.03 20.19 2.36
N ILE A 218 -29.81 20.07 1.83
CA ILE A 218 -28.58 19.76 2.58
C ILE A 218 -27.73 21.01 2.80
N CYS A 219 -27.50 21.80 1.76
CA CYS A 219 -26.72 23.04 1.84
C CYS A 219 -27.45 24.14 1.07
N ASP A 220 -27.46 25.36 1.61
CA ASP A 220 -28.07 26.51 0.92
C ASP A 220 -27.39 26.80 -0.41
N GLU A 221 -26.07 26.60 -0.48
CA GLU A 221 -25.24 26.73 -1.69
C GLU A 221 -24.20 25.61 -1.76
N PRO A 222 -23.85 25.13 -2.97
CA PRO A 222 -22.75 24.19 -3.13
C PRO A 222 -21.41 24.76 -2.67
N TYR A 223 -20.53 23.94 -2.12
CA TYR A 223 -19.19 24.33 -1.73
C TYR A 223 -18.36 24.79 -2.95
N TRP A 224 -17.63 25.87 -2.77
CA TRP A 224 -16.73 26.40 -3.80
C TRP A 224 -15.50 25.48 -3.95
N SER A 225 -14.90 25.51 -5.17
CA SER A 225 -13.65 24.78 -5.42
C SER A 225 -12.49 25.29 -4.56
N PRO A 226 -11.49 24.46 -4.27
CA PRO A 226 -10.27 24.83 -3.55
C PRO A 226 -9.60 26.07 -4.18
N ARG A 227 -9.52 26.14 -5.51
CA ARG A 227 -8.99 27.30 -6.27
C ARG A 227 -9.74 28.56 -5.92
N ARG A 228 -11.04 28.56 -6.06
CA ARG A 228 -11.89 29.73 -5.80
C ARG A 228 -11.79 30.20 -4.34
N LEU A 229 -11.75 29.28 -3.39
CA LEU A 229 -11.58 29.58 -1.97
C LEU A 229 -10.22 30.22 -1.70
N TYR A 230 -9.16 29.64 -2.27
CA TYR A 230 -7.81 30.15 -2.09
C TYR A 230 -7.65 31.55 -2.71
N GLU A 231 -8.18 31.81 -3.90
CA GLU A 231 -8.18 33.11 -4.56
C GLU A 231 -8.98 34.18 -3.79
N ALA A 232 -10.09 33.78 -3.15
CA ALA A 232 -10.97 34.69 -2.42
C ALA A 232 -10.45 35.07 -1.02
N GLY A 233 -9.76 34.17 -0.32
CA GLY A 233 -9.35 34.41 1.06
C GLY A 233 -8.16 33.56 1.54
N GLY A 234 -7.41 33.00 0.61
CA GLY A 234 -6.21 32.22 0.93
C GLY A 234 -6.49 30.93 1.70
N LEU A 235 -5.45 30.44 2.36
CA LEU A 235 -5.48 29.19 3.11
C LEU A 235 -6.53 29.21 4.24
N ASP A 236 -6.65 30.33 4.95
CA ASP A 236 -7.54 30.42 6.12
C ASP A 236 -9.02 30.25 5.72
N LEU A 237 -9.44 30.86 4.61
CA LEU A 237 -10.80 30.67 4.09
C LEU A 237 -11.01 29.21 3.62
N ALA A 238 -10.04 28.65 2.90
CA ALA A 238 -10.12 27.28 2.44
C ALA A 238 -10.28 26.30 3.61
N LEU A 239 -9.46 26.40 4.66
CA LEU A 239 -9.56 25.55 5.85
C LEU A 239 -10.86 25.76 6.65
N SER A 240 -11.36 27.00 6.69
CA SER A 240 -12.65 27.28 7.35
C SER A 240 -13.81 26.57 6.64
N VAL A 241 -13.82 26.61 5.31
CA VAL A 241 -14.87 25.95 4.50
C VAL A 241 -14.70 24.42 4.54
N GLU A 242 -13.46 23.92 4.53
CA GLU A 242 -13.23 22.46 4.71
C GLU A 242 -13.78 21.96 6.04
N ARG A 243 -13.59 22.69 7.14
CA ARG A 243 -14.16 22.34 8.44
C ARG A 243 -15.70 22.31 8.42
N ASP A 244 -16.32 23.25 7.75
CA ASP A 244 -17.79 23.26 7.59
C ASP A 244 -18.28 22.09 6.75
N LYS A 245 -17.57 21.78 5.66
CA LYS A 245 -17.81 20.61 4.80
C LYS A 245 -17.74 19.29 5.61
N ILE A 246 -16.67 19.10 6.39
CA ILE A 246 -16.50 17.92 7.25
C ILE A 246 -17.71 17.75 8.18
N ARG A 247 -18.11 18.82 8.87
CA ARG A 247 -19.25 18.78 9.79
C ARG A 247 -20.57 18.48 9.08
N THR A 248 -20.76 19.02 7.88
CA THR A 248 -21.94 18.71 7.06
C THR A 248 -21.98 17.23 6.71
N LEU A 249 -20.87 16.66 6.22
CA LEU A 249 -20.77 15.26 5.83
C LEU A 249 -20.96 14.31 7.02
N GLN A 250 -20.29 14.57 8.14
CA GLN A 250 -20.48 13.83 9.39
C GLN A 250 -21.92 13.93 9.90
N GLY A 251 -22.55 15.09 9.76
CA GLY A 251 -23.96 15.29 10.10
C GLY A 251 -24.93 14.43 9.27
N LEU A 252 -24.51 13.95 8.11
CA LEU A 252 -25.24 12.99 7.29
C LEU A 252 -24.91 11.53 7.63
N GLY A 253 -23.85 11.26 8.41
CA GLY A 253 -23.37 9.93 8.75
C GLY A 253 -22.22 9.43 7.85
N LEU A 254 -21.67 10.31 6.99
CA LEU A 254 -20.48 10.01 6.18
C LEU A 254 -19.22 10.11 7.04
N ASN A 255 -18.23 9.28 6.77
CA ASN A 255 -16.98 9.21 7.54
C ASN A 255 -15.72 9.30 6.68
N VAL A 256 -15.85 9.36 5.34
CA VAL A 256 -14.73 9.53 4.38
C VAL A 256 -15.12 10.58 3.33
N ASN A 257 -14.20 11.51 3.02
CA ASN A 257 -14.30 12.34 1.83
C ASN A 257 -13.16 12.02 0.84
N PHE A 258 -13.49 11.84 -0.43
CA PHE A 258 -12.53 11.64 -1.52
C PHE A 258 -11.93 13.00 -1.94
N ALA A 259 -11.25 13.63 -1.00
CA ALA A 259 -10.52 14.88 -1.05
C ALA A 259 -9.40 14.84 0.02
N PRO A 260 -8.36 15.69 -0.09
CA PRO A 260 -8.15 16.76 -1.07
C PRO A 260 -7.60 16.27 -2.42
N VAL A 261 -7.81 17.09 -3.46
CA VAL A 261 -7.13 16.95 -4.75
C VAL A 261 -5.70 17.46 -4.62
N CYS A 262 -4.73 16.57 -4.86
CA CYS A 262 -3.29 16.85 -4.78
C CYS A 262 -2.71 17.35 -6.11
N ASP A 263 -3.45 17.17 -7.21
CA ASP A 263 -2.99 17.46 -8.56
C ASP A 263 -2.68 18.92 -8.77
N ILE A 264 -1.62 19.16 -9.57
CA ILE A 264 -1.11 20.49 -9.87
C ILE A 264 -1.40 20.80 -11.33
N THR A 265 -2.23 21.79 -11.58
CA THR A 265 -2.41 22.36 -12.91
C THR A 265 -2.75 23.84 -12.83
N GLN A 266 -2.12 24.62 -13.73
CA GLN A 266 -2.41 26.02 -13.96
C GLN A 266 -2.89 26.26 -15.39
N GLN A 267 -2.99 25.21 -16.18
CA GLN A 267 -3.43 25.28 -17.57
C GLN A 267 -4.94 25.37 -17.63
N GLU A 268 -5.46 26.51 -18.04
CA GLU A 268 -6.89 26.71 -18.30
C GLU A 268 -7.39 25.70 -19.34
N GLY A 269 -8.52 25.05 -19.04
CA GLY A 269 -9.10 24.00 -19.87
C GLY A 269 -8.54 22.59 -19.67
N ALA A 270 -7.52 22.39 -18.82
CA ALA A 270 -7.15 21.06 -18.37
C ALA A 270 -8.26 20.45 -17.50
N PHE A 271 -8.41 19.12 -17.54
CA PHE A 271 -9.48 18.41 -16.83
C PHE A 271 -9.54 18.73 -15.32
N LEU A 272 -8.39 18.89 -14.68
CA LEU A 272 -8.32 19.18 -13.26
C LEU A 272 -8.19 20.68 -12.93
N TYR A 273 -8.29 21.58 -13.93
CA TYR A 273 -8.10 23.01 -13.70
C TYR A 273 -9.02 23.58 -12.60
N ASP A 274 -10.32 23.31 -12.70
CA ASP A 274 -11.32 23.79 -11.74
C ASP A 274 -11.37 22.99 -10.43
N ARG A 275 -10.71 21.83 -10.36
CA ARG A 275 -10.68 20.93 -9.21
C ARG A 275 -9.43 21.10 -8.35
N SER A 276 -8.31 21.54 -8.95
CA SER A 276 -7.04 21.76 -8.26
C SER A 276 -7.03 23.06 -7.46
N LEU A 277 -6.04 23.19 -6.55
CA LEU A 277 -5.81 24.47 -5.83
C LEU A 277 -5.38 25.60 -6.76
N GLY A 278 -4.79 25.28 -7.92
CA GLY A 278 -4.32 26.26 -8.89
C GLY A 278 -3.04 27.01 -8.49
N GLN A 279 -2.28 26.46 -7.58
CA GLN A 279 -1.04 27.02 -7.07
C GLN A 279 0.17 26.15 -7.49
N ASP A 280 1.38 26.60 -7.17
CA ASP A 280 2.58 25.78 -7.34
C ASP A 280 2.61 24.57 -6.39
N ALA A 281 3.54 23.65 -6.63
CA ALA A 281 3.68 22.39 -5.91
C ALA A 281 3.86 22.58 -4.39
N ARG A 282 4.67 23.56 -3.97
CA ARG A 282 4.93 23.83 -2.55
C ARG A 282 3.73 24.42 -1.83
N THR A 283 3.05 25.34 -2.49
CA THR A 283 1.82 25.97 -1.96
C THR A 283 0.72 24.90 -1.85
N THR A 284 0.57 24.06 -2.88
CA THR A 284 -0.38 22.94 -2.87
C THR A 284 -0.04 21.92 -1.78
N ALA A 285 1.24 21.56 -1.60
CA ALA A 285 1.68 20.70 -0.50
C ALA A 285 1.33 21.27 0.87
N GLY A 286 1.57 22.56 1.09
CA GLY A 286 1.19 23.25 2.33
C GLY A 286 -0.32 23.25 2.60
N TYR A 287 -1.13 23.40 1.56
CA TYR A 287 -2.59 23.28 1.64
C TYR A 287 -3.01 21.85 1.98
N VAL A 288 -2.54 20.85 1.22
CA VAL A 288 -2.88 19.44 1.41
C VAL A 288 -2.53 18.98 2.81
N GLY A 289 -1.31 19.25 3.30
CA GLY A 289 -0.91 18.88 4.66
C GLY A 289 -1.82 19.47 5.74
N LYS A 290 -2.25 20.74 5.58
CA LYS A 290 -3.17 21.39 6.52
C LYS A 290 -4.59 20.82 6.46
N VAL A 291 -5.08 20.50 5.27
CA VAL A 291 -6.39 19.88 5.09
C VAL A 291 -6.40 18.49 5.71
N VAL A 292 -5.39 17.66 5.45
CA VAL A 292 -5.29 16.32 6.04
C VAL A 292 -5.24 16.38 7.58
N SER A 293 -4.41 17.29 8.14
CA SER A 293 -4.39 17.50 9.60
C SER A 293 -5.77 17.86 10.14
N LEU A 294 -6.51 18.72 9.44
CA LEU A 294 -7.86 19.12 9.82
C LEU A 294 -8.84 17.94 9.79
N TYR A 295 -8.77 17.08 8.78
CA TYR A 295 -9.60 15.85 8.69
C TYR A 295 -9.32 14.93 9.88
N GLY A 296 -8.05 14.72 10.24
CA GLY A 296 -7.67 13.95 11.42
C GLY A 296 -8.17 14.58 12.74
N GLU A 297 -8.05 15.91 12.91
CA GLU A 297 -8.57 16.64 14.09
C GLU A 297 -10.09 16.49 14.26
N GLU A 298 -10.84 16.51 13.16
CA GLU A 298 -12.30 16.40 13.16
C GLU A 298 -12.78 14.92 13.11
N GLY A 299 -11.86 13.92 13.05
CA GLY A 299 -12.20 12.50 13.06
C GLY A 299 -12.89 12.02 11.77
N MET A 300 -12.48 12.51 10.61
CA MET A 300 -12.99 12.11 9.30
C MET A 300 -11.87 11.62 8.39
N GLY A 301 -12.09 10.52 7.68
CA GLY A 301 -11.15 10.00 6.68
C GLY A 301 -11.06 10.89 5.45
N CYS A 302 -9.87 10.98 4.87
CA CYS A 302 -9.61 11.68 3.62
C CYS A 302 -8.86 10.78 2.64
N VAL A 303 -9.00 11.06 1.34
CA VAL A 303 -8.37 10.32 0.25
C VAL A 303 -7.58 11.30 -0.61
N LEU A 304 -6.24 11.18 -0.61
CA LEU A 304 -5.37 11.96 -1.49
C LEU A 304 -5.53 11.48 -2.93
N LYS A 305 -5.72 12.38 -3.89
CA LYS A 305 -5.93 12.00 -5.30
C LYS A 305 -5.40 13.05 -6.27
N HIS A 306 -5.00 12.61 -7.46
CA HIS A 306 -5.00 11.29 -8.06
C HIS A 306 -3.54 10.85 -8.32
N PHE A 307 -3.03 9.95 -7.50
CA PHE A 307 -1.63 9.50 -7.61
C PHE A 307 -1.37 8.79 -8.97
N PRO A 308 -0.20 8.97 -9.61
CA PRO A 308 0.99 9.69 -9.16
C PRO A 308 1.00 11.19 -9.46
N GLY A 309 -0.09 11.77 -9.94
CA GLY A 309 -0.25 13.15 -10.37
C GLY A 309 -0.76 13.21 -11.80
N TYR A 310 -1.94 13.79 -11.96
CA TYR A 310 -2.65 13.79 -13.23
C TYR A 310 -2.05 14.76 -14.26
N GLY A 311 -1.40 15.83 -13.78
CA GLY A 311 -0.88 16.90 -14.65
C GLY A 311 -1.97 17.55 -15.52
N ASN A 312 -1.67 17.69 -16.81
CA ASN A 312 -2.61 18.24 -17.79
C ASN A 312 -3.23 17.16 -18.70
N ASN A 313 -3.21 15.89 -18.29
CA ASN A 313 -3.73 14.80 -19.06
C ASN A 313 -5.26 14.89 -19.27
N PRO A 314 -5.78 14.27 -20.34
CA PRO A 314 -7.22 14.19 -20.57
C PRO A 314 -7.92 13.34 -19.51
N ASP A 315 -9.24 13.47 -19.44
CA ASP A 315 -10.10 12.73 -18.50
C ASP A 315 -10.13 11.22 -18.82
N THR A 316 -9.73 10.38 -17.86
CA THR A 316 -9.76 8.91 -17.97
C THR A 316 -11.18 8.31 -17.91
N HIS A 317 -12.21 9.10 -17.62
CA HIS A 317 -13.59 8.68 -17.81
C HIS A 317 -13.99 8.54 -19.29
N THR A 318 -13.20 9.10 -20.22
CA THR A 318 -13.49 9.14 -21.64
C THR A 318 -12.49 8.37 -22.52
N GLY A 319 -11.63 7.56 -21.91
CA GLY A 319 -10.64 6.74 -22.58
C GLY A 319 -9.25 6.77 -21.94
N ILE A 320 -8.30 6.09 -22.59
CA ILE A 320 -6.92 5.99 -22.09
C ILE A 320 -6.22 7.36 -22.16
N ALA A 321 -5.60 7.75 -21.04
CA ALA A 321 -4.72 8.90 -20.95
C ALA A 321 -3.27 8.44 -20.72
N VAL A 322 -2.33 8.96 -21.53
CA VAL A 322 -0.91 8.60 -21.48
C VAL A 322 -0.10 9.80 -21.04
N ASP A 323 0.69 9.63 -19.98
CA ASP A 323 1.60 10.64 -19.45
C ASP A 323 3.05 10.26 -19.80
N GLU A 324 3.68 11.09 -20.62
CA GLU A 324 5.07 10.90 -21.07
C GLU A 324 6.08 11.75 -20.30
N ARG A 325 5.65 12.39 -19.19
CA ARG A 325 6.55 13.22 -18.38
C ARG A 325 7.67 12.35 -17.77
N PRO A 326 8.91 12.89 -17.67
CA PRO A 326 10.00 12.17 -17.03
C PRO A 326 9.75 12.04 -15.52
N TYR A 327 10.29 10.99 -14.91
CA TYR A 327 10.10 10.69 -13.48
C TYR A 327 10.49 11.85 -12.55
N GLU A 328 11.54 12.57 -12.88
CA GLU A 328 12.02 13.73 -12.13
C GLU A 328 11.00 14.89 -12.08
N ALA A 329 10.05 14.93 -13.03
CA ALA A 329 8.96 15.91 -12.98
C ALA A 329 8.00 15.59 -11.84
N PHE A 330 7.64 14.32 -11.67
CA PHE A 330 6.81 13.86 -10.56
C PHE A 330 7.49 14.09 -9.22
N GLN A 331 8.76 13.73 -9.06
CA GLN A 331 9.54 13.95 -7.84
C GLN A 331 9.63 15.43 -7.46
N ARG A 332 9.79 16.31 -8.45
CA ARG A 332 9.95 17.75 -8.21
C ARG A 332 8.65 18.46 -7.89
N GLU A 333 7.54 17.99 -8.41
CA GLU A 333 6.27 18.70 -8.37
C GLU A 333 5.12 17.84 -7.81
N ASP A 334 4.71 16.79 -8.54
CA ASP A 334 3.47 16.05 -8.23
C ASP A 334 3.54 15.30 -6.88
N PHE A 335 4.70 14.77 -6.49
CA PHE A 335 4.83 14.04 -5.22
C PHE A 335 4.78 14.92 -3.98
N LEU A 336 5.14 16.21 -4.07
CA LEU A 336 5.20 17.08 -2.89
C LEU A 336 3.87 17.20 -2.14
N PRO A 337 2.69 17.37 -2.79
CA PRO A 337 1.42 17.33 -2.09
C PRO A 337 1.09 15.98 -1.46
N PHE A 338 1.42 14.87 -2.12
CA PHE A 338 1.22 13.52 -1.54
C PHE A 338 2.11 13.30 -0.33
N GLU A 339 3.41 13.64 -0.41
CA GLU A 339 4.33 13.56 0.73
C GLU A 339 3.82 14.37 1.92
N ALA A 340 3.37 15.60 1.68
CA ALA A 340 2.81 16.44 2.74
C ALA A 340 1.54 15.86 3.37
N GLY A 341 0.66 15.28 2.56
CA GLY A 341 -0.54 14.60 3.05
C GLY A 341 -0.22 13.31 3.82
N ILE A 342 0.72 12.50 3.34
CA ILE A 342 1.20 11.30 4.02
C ILE A 342 1.82 11.65 5.38
N GLN A 343 2.69 12.66 5.42
CA GLN A 343 3.29 13.15 6.67
C GLN A 343 2.27 13.71 7.64
N ALA A 344 1.16 14.25 7.15
CA ALA A 344 0.05 14.76 7.95
C ALA A 344 -0.92 13.66 8.44
N GLY A 345 -0.71 12.39 8.04
CA GLY A 345 -1.51 11.25 8.51
C GLY A 345 -2.68 10.86 7.60
N ALA A 346 -2.57 11.08 6.28
CA ALA A 346 -3.61 10.61 5.36
C ALA A 346 -3.80 9.10 5.45
N GLY A 347 -5.04 8.64 5.63
CA GLY A 347 -5.38 7.21 5.76
C GLY A 347 -5.50 6.50 4.41
N CYS A 348 -5.72 7.23 3.30
CA CYS A 348 -5.92 6.62 1.98
C CYS A 348 -5.35 7.48 0.84
N VAL A 349 -4.85 6.79 -0.21
CA VAL A 349 -4.40 7.40 -1.47
C VAL A 349 -5.10 6.72 -2.64
N LEU A 350 -5.71 7.48 -3.53
CA LEU A 350 -6.32 7.00 -4.75
C LEU A 350 -5.32 7.07 -5.91
N VAL A 351 -5.17 5.92 -6.58
CA VAL A 351 -4.30 5.77 -7.76
C VAL A 351 -5.13 5.88 -9.04
N SER A 352 -4.72 6.76 -9.94
CA SER A 352 -5.42 7.06 -11.19
C SER A 352 -5.23 5.96 -12.26
N HIS A 353 -6.07 6.04 -13.31
CA HIS A 353 -5.98 5.14 -14.46
C HIS A 353 -5.10 5.68 -15.60
N ASN A 354 -4.30 6.71 -15.36
CA ASN A 354 -3.33 7.17 -16.35
C ASN A 354 -2.24 6.12 -16.59
N ILE A 355 -1.86 5.91 -17.85
CA ILE A 355 -0.66 5.16 -18.21
C ILE A 355 0.51 6.13 -18.13
N VAL A 356 1.43 5.92 -17.19
CA VAL A 356 2.57 6.82 -16.94
C VAL A 356 3.86 6.14 -17.36
N THR A 357 4.40 6.57 -18.52
CA THR A 357 5.41 5.82 -19.29
C THR A 357 6.81 5.79 -18.65
N CYS A 358 7.12 6.68 -17.74
CA CYS A 358 8.47 6.79 -17.18
C CYS A 358 8.88 5.69 -16.19
N ARG A 359 7.92 4.86 -15.72
CA ARG A 359 8.17 3.71 -14.83
C ARG A 359 7.60 2.41 -15.39
N ASP A 360 6.30 2.42 -15.70
CA ASP A 360 5.58 1.29 -16.28
C ASP A 360 4.66 1.83 -17.36
N GLY A 361 5.13 1.79 -18.60
CA GLY A 361 4.44 2.41 -19.74
C GLY A 361 3.37 1.53 -20.38
N GLU A 362 3.07 0.37 -19.82
CA GLU A 362 2.14 -0.59 -20.44
C GLU A 362 0.81 -0.67 -19.69
N ALA A 363 0.80 -0.42 -18.38
CA ALA A 363 -0.39 -0.54 -17.54
C ALA A 363 -0.85 0.81 -16.98
N PRO A 364 -2.16 1.00 -16.75
CA PRO A 364 -2.65 2.09 -15.89
C PRO A 364 -1.97 2.09 -14.53
N ALA A 365 -1.69 3.25 -13.96
CA ALA A 365 -0.99 3.35 -12.68
C ALA A 365 -1.69 2.55 -11.56
N SER A 366 -3.03 2.53 -11.55
CA SER A 366 -3.84 1.73 -10.63
C SER A 366 -3.66 0.22 -10.76
N LEU A 367 -3.17 -0.28 -11.90
CA LEU A 367 -2.90 -1.69 -12.17
C LEU A 367 -1.39 -2.00 -12.26
N SER A 368 -0.53 -1.02 -11.95
CA SER A 368 0.93 -1.13 -12.04
C SER A 368 1.57 -1.40 -10.68
N PRO A 369 2.22 -2.56 -10.45
CA PRO A 369 2.99 -2.83 -9.23
C PRO A 369 4.10 -1.80 -8.99
N GLU A 370 4.70 -1.23 -10.05
CA GLU A 370 5.76 -0.24 -9.95
C GLU A 370 5.29 1.07 -9.32
N TRP A 371 4.10 1.56 -9.67
CA TRP A 371 3.55 2.77 -9.06
C TRP A 371 3.14 2.56 -7.60
N HIS A 372 2.66 1.36 -7.25
CA HIS A 372 2.39 0.98 -5.86
C HIS A 372 3.69 0.88 -5.05
N ARG A 373 4.77 0.34 -5.66
CA ARG A 373 6.09 0.32 -5.03
C ARG A 373 6.63 1.73 -4.76
N VAL A 374 6.49 2.65 -5.73
CA VAL A 374 6.86 4.06 -5.52
C VAL A 374 6.12 4.64 -4.31
N LEU A 375 4.80 4.43 -4.23
CA LEU A 375 3.99 4.95 -3.13
C LEU A 375 4.38 4.32 -1.78
N ARG A 376 4.62 3.01 -1.74
CA ARG A 376 5.00 2.28 -0.52
C ARG A 376 6.44 2.55 -0.09
N GLU A 377 7.41 2.43 -1.01
CA GLU A 377 8.82 2.42 -0.66
C GLU A 377 9.47 3.80 -0.78
N GLU A 378 9.14 4.59 -1.82
CA GLU A 378 9.77 5.88 -2.02
C GLU A 378 9.06 7.00 -1.24
N LEU A 379 7.71 7.01 -1.19
CA LEU A 379 6.95 7.98 -0.40
C LEU A 379 6.62 7.48 1.02
N GLY A 380 6.87 6.21 1.34
CA GLY A 380 6.70 5.65 2.68
C GLY A 380 5.25 5.52 3.14
N PHE A 381 4.28 5.40 2.23
CA PHE A 381 2.87 5.33 2.58
C PHE A 381 2.48 3.94 3.12
N THR A 382 1.92 3.90 4.31
CA THR A 382 1.49 2.67 5.00
C THR A 382 -0.02 2.47 5.07
N GLY A 383 -0.81 3.50 4.74
CA GLY A 383 -2.28 3.45 4.75
C GLY A 383 -2.88 2.70 3.55
N CYS A 384 -4.19 2.81 3.35
CA CYS A 384 -4.89 2.15 2.26
C CYS A 384 -4.58 2.77 0.90
N ILE A 385 -4.34 1.94 -0.11
CA ILE A 385 -4.30 2.36 -1.51
C ILE A 385 -5.61 1.92 -2.16
N ILE A 386 -6.31 2.86 -2.81
CA ILE A 386 -7.56 2.61 -3.52
C ILE A 386 -7.42 2.93 -5.01
N THR A 387 -8.07 2.15 -5.87
CA THR A 387 -8.20 2.48 -7.30
C THR A 387 -9.20 3.62 -7.50
N ASP A 388 -9.12 4.32 -8.63
CA ASP A 388 -10.32 4.99 -9.19
C ASP A 388 -11.34 3.94 -9.64
N ASP A 389 -12.56 4.33 -10.08
CA ASP A 389 -13.62 3.35 -10.41
C ASP A 389 -13.20 2.45 -11.58
N LEU A 390 -13.13 1.15 -11.31
CA LEU A 390 -12.70 0.13 -12.30
C LEU A 390 -13.65 -0.05 -13.49
N VAL A 391 -14.79 0.65 -13.54
CA VAL A 391 -15.68 0.67 -14.72
C VAL A 391 -15.40 1.85 -15.66
N MET A 392 -14.40 2.71 -15.37
CA MET A 392 -14.03 3.82 -16.24
C MET A 392 -13.52 3.32 -17.60
N ASP A 393 -13.78 4.09 -18.66
CA ASP A 393 -13.45 3.71 -20.03
C ASP A 393 -11.96 3.38 -20.21
N ALA A 394 -11.06 4.07 -19.52
CA ALA A 394 -9.62 3.78 -19.53
C ALA A 394 -9.29 2.34 -19.10
N ILE A 395 -10.03 1.77 -18.16
CA ILE A 395 -9.87 0.39 -17.72
C ILE A 395 -10.56 -0.56 -18.70
N GLN A 396 -11.80 -0.25 -19.13
CA GLN A 396 -12.53 -1.11 -20.05
C GLN A 396 -11.85 -1.26 -21.44
N GLU A 397 -11.12 -0.22 -21.86
CA GLU A 397 -10.29 -0.27 -23.08
C GLU A 397 -9.00 -1.09 -22.86
N TYR A 398 -8.53 -1.21 -21.62
CA TYR A 398 -7.30 -1.93 -21.27
C TYR A 398 -7.54 -3.42 -21.00
N CYS A 399 -8.55 -3.78 -20.20
CA CYS A 399 -8.89 -5.18 -19.87
C CYS A 399 -10.37 -5.33 -19.48
N ASP A 400 -10.84 -6.59 -19.36
CA ASP A 400 -12.20 -6.86 -18.87
C ASP A 400 -12.33 -6.64 -17.35
N ALA A 401 -13.58 -6.48 -16.88
CA ALA A 401 -13.89 -6.13 -15.49
C ALA A 401 -13.36 -7.15 -14.46
N SER A 402 -13.41 -8.45 -14.76
CA SER A 402 -12.89 -9.51 -13.87
C SER A 402 -11.38 -9.41 -13.74
N SER A 403 -10.68 -9.28 -14.88
CA SER A 403 -9.22 -9.11 -14.93
C SER A 403 -8.77 -7.82 -14.25
N ALA A 404 -9.52 -6.73 -14.39
CA ALA A 404 -9.21 -5.46 -13.76
C ALA A 404 -9.15 -5.56 -12.23
N ALA A 405 -10.14 -6.20 -11.60
CA ALA A 405 -10.19 -6.37 -10.17
C ALA A 405 -9.03 -7.23 -9.64
N VAL A 406 -8.74 -8.36 -10.30
CA VAL A 406 -7.64 -9.25 -9.91
C VAL A 406 -6.29 -8.54 -10.07
N GLN A 407 -6.04 -7.89 -11.22
CA GLN A 407 -4.81 -7.13 -11.46
C GLN A 407 -4.64 -5.97 -10.47
N ALA A 408 -5.72 -5.28 -10.10
CA ALA A 408 -5.66 -4.21 -9.10
C ALA A 408 -5.19 -4.72 -7.73
N VAL A 409 -5.67 -5.88 -7.28
CA VAL A 409 -5.19 -6.52 -6.04
C VAL A 409 -3.73 -6.97 -6.18
N GLN A 410 -3.35 -7.57 -7.32
CA GLN A 410 -1.98 -7.98 -7.61
C GLN A 410 -1.02 -6.79 -7.63
N ALA A 411 -1.45 -5.64 -8.17
CA ALA A 411 -0.67 -4.43 -8.23
C ALA A 411 -0.36 -3.84 -6.85
N GLY A 412 -1.20 -4.09 -5.84
CA GLY A 412 -0.98 -3.61 -4.48
C GLY A 412 -2.08 -2.72 -3.91
N ASN A 413 -3.23 -2.58 -4.60
CA ASN A 413 -4.37 -1.87 -4.03
C ASN A 413 -4.95 -2.65 -2.84
N ASP A 414 -5.36 -1.93 -1.82
CA ASP A 414 -6.05 -2.48 -0.64
C ASP A 414 -7.57 -2.34 -0.76
N LEU A 415 -8.01 -1.34 -1.52
CA LEU A 415 -9.41 -1.06 -1.81
C LEU A 415 -9.61 -0.94 -3.32
N LEU A 416 -10.73 -1.47 -3.79
CA LEU A 416 -11.19 -1.37 -5.16
C LEU A 416 -12.41 -0.44 -5.20
N CYS A 417 -12.28 0.75 -5.81
CA CYS A 417 -13.46 1.54 -6.13
C CYS A 417 -14.21 0.84 -7.26
N CYS A 418 -15.46 0.48 -7.03
CA CYS A 418 -16.13 -0.52 -7.84
C CYS A 418 -17.62 -0.19 -8.05
N SER A 419 -18.04 -0.11 -9.29
CA SER A 419 -19.45 -0.04 -9.68
C SER A 419 -20.03 -1.37 -10.17
N ASP A 420 -19.17 -2.34 -10.58
CA ASP A 420 -19.56 -3.68 -11.07
C ASP A 420 -19.09 -4.78 -10.10
N TYR A 421 -19.51 -4.68 -8.85
CA TYR A 421 -19.14 -5.64 -7.80
C TYR A 421 -19.66 -7.06 -8.08
N GLU A 422 -20.77 -7.20 -8.79
CA GLU A 422 -21.36 -8.50 -9.13
C GLU A 422 -20.44 -9.34 -10.02
N THR A 423 -19.63 -8.69 -10.87
CA THR A 423 -18.60 -9.33 -11.69
C THR A 423 -17.26 -9.40 -10.96
N GLN A 424 -16.84 -8.33 -10.31
CA GLN A 424 -15.48 -8.15 -9.78
C GLN A 424 -15.24 -8.90 -8.48
N TYR A 425 -16.21 -8.94 -7.56
CA TYR A 425 -16.07 -9.66 -6.29
C TYR A 425 -15.89 -11.18 -6.48
N PRO A 426 -16.74 -11.88 -7.27
CA PRO A 426 -16.53 -13.30 -7.52
C PRO A 426 -15.20 -13.59 -8.24
N ALA A 427 -14.72 -12.67 -9.09
CA ALA A 427 -13.44 -12.85 -9.78
C ALA A 427 -12.27 -12.84 -8.81
N VAL A 428 -12.24 -11.88 -7.85
CA VAL A 428 -11.20 -11.83 -6.82
C VAL A 428 -11.26 -13.08 -5.93
N LEU A 429 -12.46 -13.50 -5.50
CA LEU A 429 -12.63 -14.70 -4.67
C LEU A 429 -12.10 -15.95 -5.40
N ALA A 430 -12.48 -16.15 -6.67
CA ALA A 430 -12.02 -17.26 -7.49
C ALA A 430 -10.50 -17.24 -7.71
N ALA A 431 -9.89 -16.06 -7.85
CA ALA A 431 -8.45 -15.91 -7.98
C ALA A 431 -7.71 -16.37 -6.69
N VAL A 432 -8.29 -16.13 -5.51
CA VAL A 432 -7.73 -16.65 -4.25
C VAL A 432 -7.91 -18.18 -4.17
N GLU A 433 -9.11 -18.69 -4.46
CA GLU A 433 -9.40 -20.13 -4.44
C GLU A 433 -8.52 -20.93 -5.41
N SER A 434 -8.16 -20.35 -6.55
CA SER A 434 -7.26 -20.96 -7.53
C SER A 434 -5.77 -20.82 -7.19
N GLY A 435 -5.40 -19.96 -6.24
CA GLY A 435 -4.02 -19.65 -5.88
C GLY A 435 -3.35 -18.61 -6.81
N GLU A 436 -4.09 -17.94 -7.67
CA GLU A 436 -3.61 -16.80 -8.47
C GLU A 436 -3.34 -15.57 -7.59
N LEU A 437 -4.17 -15.35 -6.57
CA LEU A 437 -3.93 -14.44 -5.46
C LEU A 437 -3.66 -15.23 -4.19
N SER A 438 -2.70 -14.81 -3.37
CA SER A 438 -2.50 -15.46 -2.08
C SER A 438 -3.48 -14.93 -1.03
N GLU A 439 -3.88 -15.80 -0.09
CA GLU A 439 -4.73 -15.39 1.03
C GLU A 439 -4.03 -14.32 1.90
N GLU A 440 -2.70 -14.42 2.07
CA GLU A 440 -1.90 -13.44 2.80
C GLU A 440 -2.02 -12.04 2.17
N ARG A 441 -2.08 -11.95 0.83
CA ARG A 441 -2.27 -10.66 0.15
C ARG A 441 -3.64 -10.04 0.47
N ILE A 442 -4.68 -10.87 0.57
CA ILE A 442 -6.03 -10.43 0.96
C ILE A 442 -6.03 -10.00 2.43
N GLU A 443 -5.42 -10.79 3.32
CA GLU A 443 -5.32 -10.47 4.75
C GLU A 443 -4.57 -9.17 5.00
N GLU A 444 -3.48 -8.93 4.30
CA GLU A 444 -2.70 -7.70 4.37
C GLU A 444 -3.55 -6.47 4.00
N SER A 445 -4.32 -6.56 2.91
CA SER A 445 -5.24 -5.50 2.51
C SER A 445 -6.39 -5.30 3.49
N ALA A 446 -7.06 -6.38 3.86
CA ALA A 446 -8.17 -6.32 4.81
C ALA A 446 -7.71 -5.73 6.16
N LEU A 447 -6.50 -6.09 6.63
CA LEU A 447 -5.94 -5.52 7.85
C LEU A 447 -5.73 -4.00 7.75
N ARG A 448 -5.20 -3.48 6.62
CA ARG A 448 -5.06 -2.03 6.42
C ARG A 448 -6.42 -1.33 6.44
N VAL A 449 -7.42 -1.90 5.79
CA VAL A 449 -8.78 -1.36 5.79
C VAL A 449 -9.38 -1.35 7.21
N LEU A 450 -9.23 -2.43 7.96
CA LEU A 450 -9.72 -2.52 9.33
C LEU A 450 -8.98 -1.56 10.27
N ARG A 451 -7.66 -1.39 10.12
CA ARG A 451 -6.88 -0.40 10.88
C ARG A 451 -7.36 1.03 10.58
N TRP A 452 -7.62 1.36 9.32
CA TRP A 452 -8.18 2.67 8.98
C TRP A 452 -9.57 2.89 9.61
N LYS A 453 -10.42 1.86 9.63
CA LYS A 453 -11.70 1.89 10.37
C LYS A 453 -11.50 2.10 11.87
N GLU A 454 -10.52 1.43 12.48
CA GLU A 454 -10.16 1.60 13.90
C GLU A 454 -9.68 3.02 14.20
N GLU A 455 -8.81 3.60 13.35
CA GLU A 455 -8.34 4.99 13.45
C GLU A 455 -9.47 6.01 13.36
N LEU A 456 -10.51 5.71 12.57
CA LEU A 456 -11.72 6.53 12.44
C LEU A 456 -12.75 6.28 13.58
N GLY A 457 -12.44 5.41 14.54
CA GLY A 457 -13.32 5.10 15.66
C GLY A 457 -14.57 4.32 15.27
N LEU A 458 -14.52 3.56 14.16
CA LEU A 458 -15.62 2.75 13.67
C LEU A 458 -15.62 1.33 14.29
N LEU A 459 -14.47 0.86 14.79
CA LEU A 459 -14.32 -0.44 15.46
C LEU A 459 -14.25 -0.30 16.97
#